data_faff5447310b4326df9c44c2c3164b17
#
_entry.id   faff5447310b4326df9c44c2c3164b17
#
_cell.length_a   1.000
_cell.length_b   1.000
_cell.length_c   1.000
_cell.angle_alpha   90.00
_cell.angle_beta   90.00
_cell.angle_gamma   90.00
#
_symmetry.space_group_name_H-M   'P 1'
#
loop_
_entity.id
_entity.type
_entity.pdbx_description
1 polymer ?
#
loop_
_entity_poly.entity_id
_entity_poly.type
_entity_poly.pdbx_seq_one_letter_code
_entity_poly.pdbx_strand_id
1 'polypeptide(L)'
;MKKGAGFNIIGSVVPFSQFQEFLEFLKIPFVDLNFVDIGIILVIVVYVLEGYAIGFIRGTADFISFLLSFIFGLYFYGTLGSLLVTNFNIPQGFANALGFFMGAFICEVLLTVIFRFVILPSVIVKSEGLNYSKGIEKIAGILPGVLSAVVLLAFVLTMIIALPISPFLKNAVSSSRLGEPLVSSIQGFDKELNNVFGGAVNDALTFLTVEPKSEELLKLNFQVKSTKVDEVAEEEMLNLLNIERVNAGLSEFRKDLSLRGTARKHCEDMLERGYFSHYSPEGKSPFDRMSEDNIEFKYAGENLALAPHAKLAMKGFMNSPGHRANILSKNFGKVGVGVIDGGIYGQMFCQEFKD
;
A
#
# COMPACT_ATOMS: atom_id res chain seq x y z
N MET A 1 -24.66 45.72 15.19
CA MET A 1 -23.77 44.62 15.57
C MET A 1 -23.98 43.45 14.62
N LYS A 2 -23.10 43.27 13.62
CA LYS A 2 -23.16 42.18 12.65
C LYS A 2 -22.35 41.02 13.20
N LYS A 3 -22.97 39.83 13.41
CA LYS A 3 -22.26 38.58 13.76
C LYS A 3 -21.63 38.03 12.49
N GLY A 4 -20.31 37.80 12.54
CA GLY A 4 -19.54 37.20 11.48
C GLY A 4 -19.87 35.68 11.39
N ALA A 5 -20.17 35.22 10.17
CA ALA A 5 -20.30 33.82 9.82
C ALA A 5 -18.89 33.24 9.67
N GLY A 6 -18.49 32.39 10.60
CA GLY A 6 -17.30 31.58 10.50
C GLY A 6 -17.52 30.47 9.47
N PHE A 7 -16.71 30.46 8.41
CA PHE A 7 -16.68 29.40 7.40
C PHE A 7 -15.87 28.22 7.98
N ASN A 8 -16.58 27.21 8.50
CA ASN A 8 -15.97 25.94 8.89
C ASN A 8 -15.81 25.07 7.64
N ILE A 9 -14.61 25.07 7.04
CA ILE A 9 -14.19 24.06 6.06
C ILE A 9 -13.56 22.91 6.85
N ILE A 10 -14.39 22.07 7.45
CA ILE A 10 -13.98 20.71 7.83
C ILE A 10 -14.58 19.80 6.77
N GLY A 11 -13.71 19.34 5.85
CA GLY A 11 -14.08 18.37 4.84
C GLY A 11 -14.67 17.12 5.50
N SER A 12 -15.94 16.86 5.25
CA SER A 12 -16.61 15.61 5.61
C SER A 12 -15.92 14.48 4.86
N VAL A 13 -15.18 13.65 5.56
CA VAL A 13 -14.68 12.37 5.04
C VAL A 13 -15.93 11.57 4.65
N VAL A 14 -16.07 11.27 3.36
CA VAL A 14 -17.18 10.46 2.84
C VAL A 14 -17.11 9.09 3.53
N PRO A 15 -18.18 8.61 4.19
CA PRO A 15 -18.18 7.31 4.83
C PRO A 15 -17.87 6.20 3.82
N PHE A 16 -17.08 5.20 4.20
CA PHE A 16 -16.68 4.08 3.33
C PHE A 16 -17.88 3.35 2.69
N SER A 17 -19.01 3.26 3.39
CA SER A 17 -20.27 2.73 2.84
C SER A 17 -20.79 3.55 1.65
N GLN A 18 -20.70 4.88 1.70
CA GLN A 18 -21.07 5.76 0.58
C GLN A 18 -20.05 5.63 -0.57
N PHE A 19 -18.78 5.38 -0.26
CA PHE A 19 -17.77 5.11 -1.27
C PHE A 19 -18.01 3.74 -1.94
N GLN A 20 -18.42 2.71 -1.21
CA GLN A 20 -18.83 1.42 -1.78
C GLN A 20 -20.10 1.53 -2.62
N GLU A 21 -21.13 2.26 -2.17
CA GLU A 21 -22.34 2.55 -2.96
C GLU A 21 -21.99 3.32 -4.23
N PHE A 22 -21.08 4.30 -4.15
CA PHE A 22 -20.57 5.02 -5.31
C PHE A 22 -19.81 4.09 -6.28
N LEU A 23 -19.01 3.15 -5.78
CA LEU A 23 -18.33 2.15 -6.60
C LEU A 23 -19.29 1.15 -7.25
N GLU A 24 -20.38 0.77 -6.57
CA GLU A 24 -21.46 -0.04 -7.15
C GLU A 24 -22.28 0.73 -8.21
N PHE A 25 -22.51 2.02 -8.00
CA PHE A 25 -23.14 2.89 -8.99
C PHE A 25 -22.29 3.02 -10.28
N LEU A 26 -20.97 2.94 -10.17
CA LEU A 26 -20.04 2.95 -11.32
C LEU A 26 -19.99 1.63 -12.09
N LYS A 27 -20.70 0.57 -11.67
CA LYS A 27 -20.91 -0.63 -12.50
C LYS A 27 -21.85 -0.26 -13.67
N ILE A 28 -21.23 -0.05 -14.83
CA ILE A 28 -22.00 0.23 -16.05
C ILE A 28 -22.76 -1.03 -16.43
N PRO A 29 -24.12 -1.04 -16.48
CA PRO A 29 -24.89 -2.18 -16.93
C PRO A 29 -24.45 -2.54 -18.36
N PHE A 30 -24.14 -3.82 -18.61
CA PHE A 30 -23.64 -4.38 -19.87
C PHE A 30 -22.13 -4.43 -20.11
N VAL A 31 -21.29 -3.80 -19.25
CA VAL A 31 -19.83 -3.95 -19.33
C VAL A 31 -19.35 -4.25 -17.93
N ASP A 32 -18.84 -5.49 -17.70
CA ASP A 32 -18.26 -5.88 -16.39
C ASP A 32 -16.93 -5.14 -16.14
N LEU A 33 -17.01 -3.82 -16.00
CA LEU A 33 -15.88 -2.95 -15.66
C LEU A 33 -15.96 -2.61 -14.18
N ASN A 34 -14.82 -2.71 -13.50
CA ASN A 34 -14.70 -2.23 -12.13
C ASN A 34 -14.11 -0.80 -12.09
N PHE A 35 -13.99 -0.22 -10.90
CA PHE A 35 -13.48 1.15 -10.76
C PHE A 35 -12.02 1.32 -11.24
N VAL A 36 -11.22 0.24 -11.24
CA VAL A 36 -9.85 0.25 -11.79
C VAL A 36 -9.90 0.43 -13.30
N ASP A 37 -10.79 -0.27 -13.99
CA ASP A 37 -10.98 -0.12 -15.44
C ASP A 37 -11.36 1.32 -15.80
N ILE A 38 -12.26 1.94 -15.03
CA ILE A 38 -12.66 3.33 -15.23
C ILE A 38 -11.45 4.26 -15.02
N GLY A 39 -10.66 4.04 -13.98
CA GLY A 39 -9.44 4.79 -13.73
C GLY A 39 -8.44 4.67 -14.89
N ILE A 40 -8.24 3.46 -15.42
CA ILE A 40 -7.38 3.20 -16.57
C ILE A 40 -7.86 3.99 -17.80
N ILE A 41 -9.16 3.93 -18.11
CA ILE A 41 -9.74 4.65 -19.25
C ILE A 41 -9.54 6.16 -19.09
N LEU A 42 -9.78 6.72 -17.91
CA LEU A 42 -9.59 8.14 -17.65
C LEU A 42 -8.13 8.57 -17.86
N VAL A 43 -7.17 7.81 -17.36
CA VAL A 43 -5.74 8.10 -17.57
C VAL A 43 -5.39 8.03 -19.07
N ILE A 44 -5.83 7.01 -19.78
CA ILE A 44 -5.59 6.90 -21.24
C ILE A 44 -6.18 8.11 -21.98
N VAL A 45 -7.41 8.51 -21.66
CA VAL A 45 -8.06 9.68 -22.29
C VAL A 45 -7.25 10.95 -22.05
N VAL A 46 -6.77 11.19 -20.82
CA VAL A 46 -5.93 12.36 -20.51
C VAL A 46 -4.67 12.36 -21.37
N TYR A 47 -3.95 11.25 -21.44
CA TYR A 47 -2.71 11.14 -22.22
C TYR A 47 -2.94 11.21 -23.73
N VAL A 48 -4.08 10.73 -24.23
CA VAL A 48 -4.50 10.89 -25.65
C VAL A 48 -4.70 12.37 -25.97
N LEU A 49 -5.42 13.10 -25.13
CA LEU A 49 -5.65 14.54 -25.32
C LEU A 49 -4.35 15.34 -25.23
N GLU A 50 -3.49 15.02 -24.30
CA GLU A 50 -2.17 15.61 -24.13
C GLU A 50 -1.29 15.33 -25.36
N GLY A 51 -1.19 14.09 -25.81
CA GLY A 51 -0.42 13.68 -26.98
C GLY A 51 -0.89 14.35 -28.25
N TYR A 52 -2.21 14.48 -28.42
CA TYR A 52 -2.79 15.26 -29.53
C TYR A 52 -2.42 16.75 -29.46
N ALA A 53 -2.40 17.34 -28.27
CA ALA A 53 -2.05 18.75 -28.09
C ALA A 53 -0.56 19.02 -28.33
N ILE A 54 0.31 18.14 -27.85
CA ILE A 54 1.78 18.28 -27.93
C ILE A 54 2.33 17.93 -29.32
N GLY A 55 1.72 16.93 -29.99
CA GLY A 55 2.14 16.41 -31.29
C GLY A 55 3.20 15.31 -31.20
N PHE A 56 3.49 14.67 -32.35
CA PHE A 56 4.29 13.45 -32.41
C PHE A 56 5.76 13.66 -32.00
N ILE A 57 6.42 14.67 -32.60
CA ILE A 57 7.86 14.86 -32.39
C ILE A 57 8.14 15.17 -30.90
N ARG A 58 7.39 16.10 -30.32
CA ARG A 58 7.57 16.47 -28.92
C ARG A 58 7.09 15.34 -28.00
N GLY A 59 5.93 14.77 -28.25
CA GLY A 59 5.40 13.65 -27.45
C GLY A 59 6.33 12.43 -27.45
N THR A 60 7.01 12.14 -28.56
CA THR A 60 8.03 11.09 -28.61
C THR A 60 9.26 11.44 -27.77
N ALA A 61 9.70 12.69 -27.78
CA ALA A 61 10.80 13.12 -26.92
C ALA A 61 10.44 13.01 -25.45
N ASP A 62 9.23 13.45 -25.07
CA ASP A 62 8.73 13.35 -23.69
C ASP A 62 8.58 11.89 -23.24
N PHE A 63 8.06 11.01 -24.12
CA PHE A 63 7.99 9.57 -23.83
C PHE A 63 9.37 8.94 -23.60
N ILE A 64 10.35 9.27 -24.45
CA ILE A 64 11.72 8.77 -24.31
C ILE A 64 12.34 9.29 -23.01
N SER A 65 12.17 10.58 -22.68
CA SER A 65 12.64 11.17 -21.42
C SER A 65 12.06 10.43 -20.23
N PHE A 66 10.75 10.24 -20.21
CA PHE A 66 10.04 9.51 -19.15
C PHE A 66 10.58 8.09 -18.97
N LEU A 67 10.73 7.33 -20.09
CA LEU A 67 11.21 5.95 -20.03
C LEU A 67 12.65 5.87 -19.51
N LEU A 68 13.55 6.73 -20.01
CA LEU A 68 14.94 6.76 -19.58
C LEU A 68 15.08 7.19 -18.13
N SER A 69 14.28 8.17 -17.67
CA SER A 69 14.27 8.64 -16.29
C SER A 69 13.76 7.57 -15.32
N PHE A 70 12.75 6.82 -15.72
CA PHE A 70 12.24 5.68 -14.99
C PHE A 70 13.31 4.60 -14.82
N ILE A 71 13.98 4.21 -15.92
CA ILE A 71 15.09 3.25 -15.88
C ILE A 71 16.23 3.75 -15.01
N PHE A 72 16.57 5.03 -15.12
CA PHE A 72 17.59 5.66 -14.28
C PHE A 72 17.24 5.58 -12.79
N GLY A 73 16.00 5.88 -12.42
CA GLY A 73 15.49 5.75 -11.06
C GLY A 73 15.64 4.33 -10.53
N LEU A 74 15.26 3.31 -11.32
CA LEU A 74 15.41 1.90 -10.97
C LEU A 74 16.87 1.45 -10.82
N TYR A 75 17.80 2.05 -11.56
CA TYR A 75 19.21 1.67 -11.48
C TYR A 75 19.94 2.33 -10.32
N PHE A 76 19.61 3.60 -10.03
CA PHE A 76 20.35 4.42 -9.07
C PHE A 76 19.66 4.58 -7.70
N TYR A 77 18.46 4.01 -7.48
CA TYR A 77 17.72 4.18 -6.22
C TYR A 77 18.54 3.84 -4.98
N GLY A 78 19.30 2.74 -5.01
CA GLY A 78 20.10 2.28 -3.88
C GLY A 78 21.26 3.24 -3.54
N THR A 79 21.92 3.77 -4.57
CA THR A 79 23.00 4.76 -4.37
C THR A 79 22.47 6.06 -3.77
N LEU A 80 21.37 6.60 -4.33
CA LEU A 80 20.74 7.80 -3.82
C LEU A 80 20.11 7.56 -2.45
N GLY A 81 19.50 6.38 -2.23
CA GLY A 81 18.98 5.97 -0.93
C GLY A 81 20.04 5.92 0.14
N SER A 82 21.22 5.34 -0.14
CA SER A 82 22.33 5.29 0.82
C SER A 82 22.83 6.69 1.22
N LEU A 83 22.84 7.66 0.30
CA LEU A 83 23.14 9.06 0.62
C LEU A 83 22.12 9.66 1.57
N LEU A 84 20.82 9.34 1.39
CA LEU A 84 19.75 9.81 2.28
C LEU A 84 19.87 9.20 3.68
N VAL A 85 20.20 7.92 3.79
CA VAL A 85 20.44 7.25 5.08
C VAL A 85 21.61 7.93 5.80
N THR A 86 22.74 8.10 5.11
CA THR A 86 23.97 8.60 5.72
C THR A 86 23.86 10.04 6.18
N ASN A 87 23.16 10.91 5.42
CA ASN A 87 23.13 12.34 5.71
C ASN A 87 21.91 12.78 6.53
N PHE A 88 20.79 12.01 6.46
CA PHE A 88 19.51 12.42 7.05
C PHE A 88 18.93 11.39 8.01
N ASN A 89 19.60 10.26 8.25
CA ASN A 89 19.10 9.15 9.09
C ASN A 89 17.70 8.61 8.69
N ILE A 90 17.37 8.69 7.39
CA ILE A 90 16.12 8.17 6.89
C ILE A 90 16.18 6.63 6.88
N PRO A 91 15.16 5.89 7.36
CA PRO A 91 15.13 4.43 7.26
C PRO A 91 15.36 3.94 5.83
N GLN A 92 16.12 2.84 5.67
CA GLN A 92 16.62 2.38 4.37
C GLN A 92 15.51 2.15 3.33
N GLY A 93 14.35 1.63 3.77
CA GLY A 93 13.22 1.39 2.86
C GLY A 93 12.65 2.69 2.29
N PHE A 94 12.38 3.69 3.15
CA PHE A 94 11.95 5.01 2.70
C PHE A 94 13.02 5.70 1.86
N ALA A 95 14.29 5.58 2.25
CA ALA A 95 15.40 6.17 1.51
C ALA A 95 15.52 5.59 0.10
N ASN A 96 15.30 4.29 -0.10
CA ASN A 96 15.28 3.66 -1.41
C ASN A 96 14.14 4.19 -2.29
N ALA A 97 12.93 4.26 -1.75
CA ALA A 97 11.77 4.80 -2.48
C ALA A 97 11.98 6.27 -2.87
N LEU A 98 12.46 7.10 -1.93
CA LEU A 98 12.79 8.50 -2.20
C LEU A 98 13.93 8.62 -3.21
N GLY A 99 14.96 7.76 -3.11
CA GLY A 99 16.08 7.70 -4.05
C GLY A 99 15.63 7.42 -5.48
N PHE A 100 14.66 6.51 -5.65
CA PHE A 100 14.04 6.25 -6.95
C PHE A 100 13.36 7.52 -7.50
N PHE A 101 12.46 8.13 -6.75
CA PHE A 101 11.74 9.31 -7.21
C PHE A 101 12.66 10.50 -7.47
N MET A 102 13.64 10.74 -6.61
CA MET A 102 14.63 11.81 -6.80
C MET A 102 15.47 11.56 -8.07
N GLY A 103 15.97 10.34 -8.24
CA GLY A 103 16.77 9.98 -9.41
C GLY A 103 15.98 10.11 -10.71
N ALA A 104 14.76 9.57 -10.73
CA ALA A 104 13.87 9.70 -11.88
C ALA A 104 13.55 11.18 -12.18
N PHE A 105 13.18 11.97 -11.17
CA PHE A 105 12.85 13.38 -11.33
C PHE A 105 14.03 14.22 -11.85
N ILE A 106 15.22 14.06 -11.26
CA ILE A 106 16.41 14.78 -11.70
C ILE A 106 16.76 14.43 -13.15
N CYS A 107 16.73 13.14 -13.49
CA CYS A 107 16.98 12.66 -14.83
C CYS A 107 15.94 13.21 -15.83
N GLU A 108 14.65 13.20 -15.48
CA GLU A 108 13.57 13.75 -16.30
C GLU A 108 13.78 15.23 -16.61
N VAL A 109 14.07 16.04 -15.58
CA VAL A 109 14.34 17.47 -15.76
C VAL A 109 15.54 17.70 -16.69
N LEU A 110 16.63 16.96 -16.48
CA LEU A 110 17.83 17.08 -17.32
C LEU A 110 17.55 16.68 -18.77
N LEU A 111 16.89 15.56 -18.99
CA LEU A 111 16.54 15.08 -20.35
C LEU A 111 15.57 16.04 -21.04
N THR A 112 14.54 16.52 -20.33
CA THR A 112 13.61 17.51 -20.87
C THR A 112 14.33 18.78 -21.32
N VAL A 113 15.27 19.29 -20.52
CA VAL A 113 16.08 20.45 -20.90
C VAL A 113 16.93 20.15 -22.13
N ILE A 114 17.62 18.99 -22.17
CA ILE A 114 18.45 18.57 -23.31
C ILE A 114 17.58 18.44 -24.58
N PHE A 115 16.47 17.71 -24.49
CA PHE A 115 15.60 17.56 -25.64
C PHE A 115 15.05 18.89 -26.12
N ARG A 116 14.53 19.72 -25.22
CA ARG A 116 13.87 20.99 -25.56
C ARG A 116 14.81 22.03 -26.16
N PHE A 117 16.03 22.14 -25.66
CA PHE A 117 16.93 23.22 -26.05
C PHE A 117 18.05 22.79 -27.01
N VAL A 118 18.38 21.49 -27.08
CA VAL A 118 19.49 20.99 -27.91
C VAL A 118 18.96 20.18 -29.09
N ILE A 119 18.10 19.20 -28.85
CA ILE A 119 17.73 18.21 -29.87
C ILE A 119 16.53 18.68 -30.72
N LEU A 120 15.42 19.06 -30.07
CA LEU A 120 14.17 19.41 -30.75
C LEU A 120 14.32 20.58 -31.75
N PRO A 121 15.06 21.66 -31.50
CA PRO A 121 15.21 22.72 -32.50
C PRO A 121 15.75 22.21 -33.81
N SER A 122 16.76 21.33 -33.79
CA SER A 122 17.37 20.77 -34.99
C SER A 122 16.45 19.78 -35.71
N VAL A 123 15.62 19.02 -34.97
CA VAL A 123 14.66 18.06 -35.54
C VAL A 123 13.47 18.78 -36.16
N ILE A 124 12.92 19.80 -35.48
CA ILE A 124 11.78 20.58 -35.98
C ILE A 124 12.14 21.33 -37.27
N VAL A 125 13.27 22.00 -37.30
CA VAL A 125 13.75 22.70 -38.53
C VAL A 125 13.85 21.74 -39.71
N LYS A 126 14.34 20.51 -39.50
CA LYS A 126 14.40 19.50 -40.56
C LYS A 126 13.01 18.99 -40.97
N SER A 127 12.08 18.89 -40.04
CA SER A 127 10.73 18.40 -40.33
C SER A 127 9.86 19.42 -41.08
N GLU A 128 10.09 20.72 -40.88
CA GLU A 128 9.40 21.79 -41.63
C GLU A 128 9.71 21.74 -43.14
N GLY A 129 10.90 21.24 -43.49
CA GLY A 129 11.27 20.99 -44.88
C GLY A 129 10.55 19.83 -45.60
N LEU A 130 9.81 18.97 -44.82
CA LEU A 130 9.14 17.77 -45.31
C LEU A 130 7.64 17.97 -45.66
N ASN A 131 7.14 19.22 -45.75
CA ASN A 131 5.70 19.52 -45.98
C ASN A 131 4.73 18.73 -45.12
N TYR A 132 5.06 18.53 -43.87
CA TYR A 132 4.30 17.72 -42.93
C TYR A 132 3.02 18.46 -42.49
N SER A 133 1.87 17.85 -42.73
CA SER A 133 0.60 18.43 -42.32
C SER A 133 0.52 18.51 -40.78
N LYS A 134 0.35 19.73 -40.23
CA LYS A 134 0.20 19.95 -38.80
C LYS A 134 -0.93 19.10 -38.16
N GLY A 135 -1.93 18.73 -38.96
CA GLY A 135 -3.01 17.84 -38.54
C GLY A 135 -2.55 16.41 -38.30
N ILE A 136 -1.73 15.89 -39.22
CA ILE A 136 -1.16 14.53 -39.13
C ILE A 136 -0.21 14.45 -37.93
N GLU A 137 0.58 15.48 -37.69
CA GLU A 137 1.53 15.53 -36.58
C GLU A 137 0.81 15.49 -35.22
N LYS A 138 -0.32 16.18 -35.07
CA LYS A 138 -1.16 16.13 -33.87
C LYS A 138 -1.80 14.76 -33.66
N ILE A 139 -2.38 14.18 -34.73
CA ILE A 139 -2.99 12.84 -34.65
C ILE A 139 -1.95 11.80 -34.30
N ALA A 140 -0.77 11.84 -34.94
CA ALA A 140 0.32 10.92 -34.65
C ALA A 140 0.85 11.05 -33.20
N GLY A 141 0.73 12.23 -32.59
CA GLY A 141 1.09 12.49 -31.20
C GLY A 141 0.28 11.69 -30.18
N ILE A 142 -0.89 11.18 -30.57
CA ILE A 142 -1.68 10.24 -29.73
C ILE A 142 -0.88 8.99 -29.40
N LEU A 143 -0.05 8.50 -30.33
CA LEU A 143 0.72 7.26 -30.14
C LEU A 143 1.71 7.35 -28.95
N PRO A 144 2.65 8.31 -28.89
CA PRO A 144 3.52 8.45 -27.73
C PRO A 144 2.74 8.75 -26.43
N GLY A 145 1.63 9.48 -26.51
CA GLY A 145 0.75 9.69 -25.36
C GLY A 145 0.20 8.39 -24.79
N VAL A 146 -0.39 7.54 -25.66
CA VAL A 146 -0.89 6.21 -25.23
C VAL A 146 0.23 5.34 -24.66
N LEU A 147 1.42 5.33 -25.28
CA LEU A 147 2.57 4.57 -24.78
C LEU A 147 2.98 5.04 -23.37
N SER A 148 3.02 6.35 -23.13
CA SER A 148 3.31 6.90 -21.80
C SER A 148 2.26 6.48 -20.77
N ALA A 149 0.97 6.53 -21.14
CA ALA A 149 -0.12 6.08 -20.27
C ALA A 149 0.02 4.59 -19.91
N VAL A 150 0.31 3.74 -20.91
CA VAL A 150 0.47 2.28 -20.71
C VAL A 150 1.63 1.99 -19.76
N VAL A 151 2.79 2.63 -19.94
CA VAL A 151 3.95 2.44 -19.04
C VAL A 151 3.64 2.91 -17.63
N LEU A 152 3.03 4.08 -17.47
CA LEU A 152 2.63 4.60 -16.16
C LEU A 152 1.62 3.68 -15.47
N LEU A 153 0.56 3.27 -16.17
CA LEU A 153 -0.47 2.37 -15.64
C LEU A 153 0.12 1.02 -15.27
N ALA A 154 0.94 0.43 -16.14
CA ALA A 154 1.62 -0.82 -15.87
C ALA A 154 2.46 -0.72 -14.58
N PHE A 155 3.23 0.36 -14.40
CA PHE A 155 3.99 0.61 -13.18
C PHE A 155 3.10 0.73 -11.94
N VAL A 156 2.08 1.59 -11.97
CA VAL A 156 1.19 1.83 -10.82
C VAL A 156 0.43 0.57 -10.43
N LEU A 157 -0.15 -0.14 -11.40
CA LEU A 157 -0.91 -1.37 -11.14
C LEU A 157 -0.01 -2.49 -10.61
N THR A 158 1.21 -2.62 -11.16
CA THR A 158 2.18 -3.59 -10.64
C THR A 158 2.62 -3.24 -9.23
N MET A 159 2.81 -1.96 -8.89
CA MET A 159 3.04 -1.55 -7.52
C MET A 159 1.90 -1.98 -6.58
N ILE A 160 0.65 -1.81 -6.99
CA ILE A 160 -0.52 -2.24 -6.18
C ILE A 160 -0.50 -3.75 -5.95
N ILE A 161 -0.11 -4.55 -6.94
CA ILE A 161 -0.05 -6.01 -6.82
C ILE A 161 1.18 -6.45 -6.00
N ALA A 162 2.37 -5.89 -6.30
CA ALA A 162 3.64 -6.30 -5.70
C ALA A 162 3.76 -5.87 -4.23
N LEU A 163 3.28 -4.67 -3.91
CA LEU A 163 3.39 -4.14 -2.56
C LEU A 163 2.23 -4.63 -1.69
N PRO A 164 2.48 -4.87 -0.40
CA PRO A 164 1.46 -5.28 0.55
C PRO A 164 0.62 -4.07 1.02
N ILE A 165 -0.04 -3.37 0.07
CA ILE A 165 -0.78 -2.15 0.37
C ILE A 165 -2.18 -2.47 0.89
N SER A 166 -2.97 -3.23 0.14
CA SER A 166 -4.36 -3.57 0.51
C SER A 166 -4.86 -4.78 -0.28
N PRO A 167 -5.45 -5.80 0.39
CA PRO A 167 -6.12 -6.91 -0.29
C PRO A 167 -7.26 -6.44 -1.20
N PHE A 168 -8.01 -5.42 -0.80
CA PHE A 168 -9.09 -4.83 -1.60
C PHE A 168 -8.57 -4.30 -2.94
N LEU A 169 -7.48 -3.50 -2.93
CA LEU A 169 -6.89 -2.96 -4.16
C LEU A 169 -6.31 -4.05 -5.04
N LYS A 170 -5.63 -5.05 -4.45
CA LYS A 170 -5.11 -6.21 -5.19
C LYS A 170 -6.23 -6.96 -5.91
N ASN A 171 -7.30 -7.29 -5.19
CA ASN A 171 -8.45 -7.98 -5.75
C ASN A 171 -9.11 -7.15 -6.87
N ALA A 172 -9.22 -5.84 -6.68
CA ALA A 172 -9.78 -4.93 -7.68
C ALA A 172 -8.94 -4.90 -8.97
N VAL A 173 -7.60 -4.85 -8.87
CA VAL A 173 -6.70 -4.91 -10.04
C VAL A 173 -6.76 -6.30 -10.70
N SER A 174 -6.72 -7.39 -9.92
CA SER A 174 -6.76 -8.76 -10.45
C SER A 174 -8.11 -9.12 -11.10
N SER A 175 -9.20 -8.45 -10.70
CA SER A 175 -10.53 -8.61 -11.32
C SER A 175 -10.83 -7.58 -12.42
N SER A 176 -9.91 -6.65 -12.69
CA SER A 176 -10.04 -5.64 -13.74
C SER A 176 -9.79 -6.26 -15.11
N ARG A 177 -10.65 -5.98 -16.08
CA ARG A 177 -10.50 -6.46 -17.46
C ARG A 177 -9.31 -5.83 -18.20
N LEU A 178 -9.01 -4.57 -17.88
CA LEU A 178 -7.90 -3.81 -18.49
C LEU A 178 -6.62 -3.90 -17.64
N GLY A 179 -6.76 -3.99 -16.30
CA GLY A 179 -5.65 -3.98 -15.37
C GLY A 179 -4.90 -5.30 -15.32
N GLU A 180 -5.59 -6.43 -15.27
CA GLU A 180 -4.97 -7.76 -15.22
C GLU A 180 -4.05 -8.01 -16.42
N PRO A 181 -4.45 -7.78 -17.70
CA PRO A 181 -3.55 -7.95 -18.84
C PRO A 181 -2.32 -7.01 -18.82
N LEU A 182 -2.46 -5.80 -18.30
CA LEU A 182 -1.34 -4.86 -18.17
C LEU A 182 -0.30 -5.38 -17.17
N VAL A 183 -0.73 -5.92 -16.04
CA VAL A 183 0.16 -6.48 -15.02
C VAL A 183 0.79 -7.79 -15.50
N SER A 184 0.01 -8.69 -16.08
CA SER A 184 0.50 -9.99 -16.55
C SER A 184 1.55 -9.86 -17.68
N SER A 185 1.46 -8.80 -18.50
CA SER A 185 2.41 -8.53 -19.58
C SER A 185 3.82 -8.16 -19.10
N ILE A 186 3.97 -7.78 -17.82
CA ILE A 186 5.26 -7.37 -17.24
C ILE A 186 5.66 -8.26 -16.05
N GLN A 187 5.30 -9.55 -16.11
CA GLN A 187 5.71 -10.53 -15.11
C GLN A 187 7.24 -10.54 -14.94
N GLY A 188 7.67 -10.47 -13.68
CA GLY A 188 9.08 -10.39 -13.29
C GLY A 188 9.54 -8.99 -12.87
N PHE A 189 8.79 -7.94 -13.21
CA PHE A 189 9.09 -6.57 -12.79
C PHE A 189 8.68 -6.28 -11.34
N ASP A 190 7.76 -7.08 -10.80
CA ASP A 190 7.33 -7.10 -9.40
C ASP A 190 8.49 -7.26 -8.42
N LYS A 191 9.51 -8.05 -8.77
CA LYS A 191 10.72 -8.23 -7.96
C LYS A 191 11.51 -6.93 -7.85
N GLU A 192 11.72 -6.23 -8.97
CA GLU A 192 12.47 -4.96 -8.97
C GLU A 192 11.72 -3.88 -8.20
N LEU A 193 10.41 -3.79 -8.34
CA LEU A 193 9.59 -2.86 -7.57
C LEU A 193 9.61 -3.17 -6.07
N ASN A 194 9.56 -4.45 -5.71
CA ASN A 194 9.67 -4.85 -4.30
C ASN A 194 11.06 -4.53 -3.71
N ASN A 195 12.13 -4.60 -4.50
CA ASN A 195 13.47 -4.18 -4.06
C ASN A 195 13.53 -2.68 -3.75
N VAL A 196 12.87 -1.85 -4.56
CA VAL A 196 12.83 -0.38 -4.38
C VAL A 196 11.88 0.02 -3.24
N PHE A 197 10.64 -0.49 -3.26
CA PHE A 197 9.55 0.03 -2.44
C PHE A 197 9.14 -0.88 -1.28
N GLY A 198 9.45 -2.18 -1.34
CA GLY A 198 9.04 -3.14 -0.30
C GLY A 198 9.61 -2.82 1.07
N GLY A 199 10.82 -2.26 1.12
CA GLY A 199 11.43 -1.76 2.35
C GLY A 199 10.64 -0.61 2.97
N ALA A 200 10.17 0.35 2.16
CA ALA A 200 9.38 1.50 2.65
C ALA A 200 8.07 1.06 3.31
N VAL A 201 7.40 0.08 2.71
CA VAL A 201 6.19 -0.50 3.32
C VAL A 201 6.52 -1.20 4.63
N ASN A 202 7.62 -1.96 4.67
CA ASN A 202 8.06 -2.63 5.89
C ASN A 202 8.43 -1.63 7.00
N ASP A 203 9.13 -0.54 6.66
CA ASP A 203 9.47 0.52 7.61
C ASP A 203 8.20 1.24 8.10
N ALA A 204 7.23 1.51 7.20
CA ALA A 204 5.94 2.10 7.58
C ALA A 204 5.16 1.22 8.55
N LEU A 205 5.19 -0.10 8.36
CA LEU A 205 4.49 -1.05 9.23
C LEU A 205 5.16 -1.22 10.59
N THR A 206 6.46 -1.01 10.68
CA THR A 206 7.17 -1.01 11.98
C THR A 206 6.67 0.14 12.88
N PHE A 207 6.12 1.21 12.30
CA PHE A 207 5.48 2.30 13.03
C PHE A 207 4.03 1.98 13.50
N LEU A 208 3.42 0.91 12.99
CA LEU A 208 2.04 0.52 13.32
C LEU A 208 1.97 -0.67 14.28
N THR A 209 3.06 -1.01 14.95
CA THR A 209 3.06 -1.96 16.06
C THR A 209 3.29 -1.21 17.37
N VAL A 210 2.50 -1.53 18.40
CA VAL A 210 2.72 -1.05 19.77
C VAL A 210 3.40 -2.17 20.55
N GLU A 211 4.55 -1.87 21.16
CA GLU A 211 5.31 -2.85 21.93
C GLU A 211 4.45 -3.50 23.02
N PRO A 212 4.52 -4.83 23.22
CA PRO A 212 3.81 -5.51 24.30
C PRO A 212 4.08 -4.84 25.66
N LYS A 213 3.06 -4.62 26.46
CA LYS A 213 3.07 -3.89 27.74
C LYS A 213 3.18 -2.37 27.62
N SER A 214 3.15 -1.77 26.44
CA SER A 214 3.00 -0.33 26.29
C SER A 214 1.57 0.09 26.65
N GLU A 215 1.45 1.18 27.38
CA GLU A 215 0.16 1.85 27.66
C GLU A 215 -0.15 2.93 26.60
N GLU A 216 0.65 3.01 25.56
CA GLU A 216 0.49 3.99 24.48
C GLU A 216 -0.81 3.74 23.71
N LEU A 217 -1.60 4.79 23.54
CA LEU A 217 -2.81 4.79 22.75
C LEU A 217 -2.60 5.69 21.54
N LEU A 218 -2.45 5.07 20.37
CA LEU A 218 -2.35 5.76 19.10
C LEU A 218 -3.75 6.01 18.54
N LYS A 219 -4.06 7.25 18.16
CA LYS A 219 -5.30 7.57 17.46
C LYS A 219 -5.13 7.26 15.98
N LEU A 220 -6.00 6.43 15.45
CA LEU A 220 -6.12 6.23 14.00
C LEU A 220 -6.91 7.40 13.41
N ASN A 221 -6.46 7.91 12.24
CA ASN A 221 -7.17 8.99 11.54
C ASN A 221 -8.36 8.48 10.71
N PHE A 222 -8.86 7.28 11.04
CA PHE A 222 -9.97 6.63 10.37
C PHE A 222 -10.73 5.73 11.35
N GLN A 223 -11.95 5.36 11.00
CA GLN A 223 -12.80 4.38 11.67
C GLN A 223 -13.44 3.49 10.62
N VAL A 224 -13.59 2.20 10.92
CA VAL A 224 -14.24 1.23 10.03
C VAL A 224 -15.48 0.69 10.73
N LYS A 225 -16.66 1.12 10.28
CA LYS A 225 -17.95 0.73 10.91
C LYS A 225 -18.50 -0.61 10.42
N SER A 226 -18.04 -1.09 9.26
CA SER A 226 -18.45 -2.37 8.68
C SER A 226 -17.24 -3.28 8.61
N THR A 227 -16.90 -3.86 9.73
CA THR A 227 -15.78 -4.79 9.90
C THR A 227 -16.18 -6.18 9.46
N LYS A 228 -15.21 -6.97 9.02
CA LYS A 228 -15.41 -8.37 8.65
C LYS A 228 -14.25 -9.21 9.19
N VAL A 229 -14.60 -10.32 9.83
CA VAL A 229 -13.60 -11.32 10.23
C VAL A 229 -12.97 -11.96 9.00
N ASP A 230 -11.64 -12.02 8.97
CA ASP A 230 -10.87 -12.72 7.93
C ASP A 230 -10.31 -14.04 8.49
N GLU A 231 -11.12 -15.11 8.41
CA GLU A 231 -10.73 -16.43 8.92
C GLU A 231 -9.57 -17.06 8.12
N VAL A 232 -9.38 -16.66 6.85
CA VAL A 232 -8.27 -17.14 6.03
C VAL A 232 -6.96 -16.54 6.54
N ALA A 233 -6.95 -15.25 6.84
CA ALA A 233 -5.80 -14.57 7.42
C ALA A 233 -5.48 -15.04 8.85
N GLU A 234 -6.50 -15.43 9.65
CA GLU A 234 -6.28 -16.04 10.97
C GLU A 234 -5.54 -17.37 10.88
N GLU A 235 -5.95 -18.25 9.97
CA GLU A 235 -5.29 -19.55 9.76
C GLU A 235 -3.88 -19.37 9.17
N GLU A 236 -3.70 -18.43 8.22
CA GLU A 236 -2.37 -18.09 7.71
C GLU A 236 -1.44 -17.60 8.83
N MET A 237 -1.93 -16.71 9.69
CA MET A 237 -1.17 -16.19 10.83
C MET A 237 -0.80 -17.29 11.82
N LEU A 238 -1.71 -18.20 12.15
CA LEU A 238 -1.43 -19.34 13.03
C LEU A 238 -0.33 -20.25 12.43
N ASN A 239 -0.39 -20.51 11.14
CA ASN A 239 0.63 -21.30 10.44
C ASN A 239 2.00 -20.61 10.50
N LEU A 240 2.06 -19.29 10.26
CA LEU A 240 3.27 -18.51 10.35
C LEU A 240 3.87 -18.51 11.76
N LEU A 241 3.05 -18.36 12.80
CA LEU A 241 3.44 -18.47 14.21
C LEU A 241 4.11 -19.84 14.48
N ASN A 242 3.50 -20.92 14.01
CA ASN A 242 3.99 -22.26 14.25
C ASN A 242 5.29 -22.55 13.48
N ILE A 243 5.45 -22.03 12.27
CA ILE A 243 6.73 -22.08 11.53
C ILE A 243 7.85 -21.43 12.35
N GLU A 244 7.64 -20.23 12.90
CA GLU A 244 8.66 -19.53 13.70
C GLU A 244 9.01 -20.31 14.97
N ARG A 245 8.03 -20.89 15.63
CA ARG A 245 8.26 -21.71 16.84
C ARG A 245 9.04 -22.98 16.55
N VAL A 246 8.65 -23.72 15.52
CA VAL A 246 9.36 -24.95 15.09
C VAL A 246 10.81 -24.62 14.69
N ASN A 247 11.03 -23.53 13.95
CA ASN A 247 12.37 -23.05 13.60
C ASN A 247 13.22 -22.71 14.83
N ALA A 248 12.58 -22.29 15.93
CA ALA A 248 13.22 -22.01 17.22
C ALA A 248 13.32 -23.23 18.14
N GLY A 249 12.91 -24.44 17.69
CA GLY A 249 12.94 -25.66 18.49
C GLY A 249 11.85 -25.72 19.57
N LEU A 250 10.75 -25.00 19.40
CA LEU A 250 9.61 -24.97 20.31
C LEU A 250 8.44 -25.78 19.75
N SER A 251 7.55 -26.25 20.65
CA SER A 251 6.30 -26.87 20.24
C SER A 251 5.37 -25.84 19.60
N GLU A 252 4.59 -26.29 18.63
CA GLU A 252 3.52 -25.48 18.03
C GLU A 252 2.50 -25.01 19.07
N PHE A 253 1.92 -23.85 18.81
CA PHE A 253 0.74 -23.39 19.55
C PHE A 253 -0.48 -24.23 19.20
N ARG A 254 -1.30 -24.52 20.22
CA ARG A 254 -2.65 -25.02 20.03
C ARG A 254 -3.60 -23.83 19.87
N LYS A 255 -4.47 -23.91 18.85
CA LYS A 255 -5.53 -22.93 18.63
C LYS A 255 -6.51 -22.95 19.81
N ASP A 256 -6.79 -21.79 20.38
CA ASP A 256 -7.79 -21.60 21.42
C ASP A 256 -8.92 -20.70 20.92
N LEU A 257 -10.14 -21.25 20.85
CA LEU A 257 -11.31 -20.54 20.29
C LEU A 257 -11.82 -19.43 21.20
N SER A 258 -11.64 -19.56 22.52
CA SER A 258 -12.05 -18.53 23.47
C SER A 258 -11.13 -17.32 23.35
N LEU A 259 -9.80 -17.54 23.33
CA LEU A 259 -8.82 -16.48 23.05
C LEU A 259 -9.06 -15.81 21.70
N ARG A 260 -9.40 -16.61 20.65
CA ARG A 260 -9.73 -16.06 19.34
C ARG A 260 -10.92 -15.12 19.40
N GLY A 261 -11.95 -15.47 20.18
CA GLY A 261 -13.10 -14.60 20.39
C GLY A 261 -12.72 -13.26 21.01
N THR A 262 -11.89 -13.27 22.06
CA THR A 262 -11.37 -12.06 22.73
C THR A 262 -10.52 -11.23 21.76
N ALA A 263 -9.62 -11.87 21.01
CA ALA A 263 -8.78 -11.22 20.00
C ALA A 263 -9.61 -10.52 18.91
N ARG A 264 -10.63 -11.19 18.37
CA ARG A 264 -11.54 -10.61 17.36
C ARG A 264 -12.25 -9.36 17.90
N LYS A 265 -12.83 -9.44 19.11
CA LYS A 265 -13.52 -8.31 19.74
C LYS A 265 -12.62 -7.11 19.92
N HIS A 266 -11.37 -7.30 20.35
CA HIS A 266 -10.43 -6.20 20.55
C HIS A 266 -9.97 -5.59 19.21
N CYS A 267 -9.64 -6.42 18.22
CA CYS A 267 -9.33 -5.97 16.87
C CYS A 267 -10.46 -5.13 16.26
N GLU A 268 -11.71 -5.57 16.42
CA GLU A 268 -12.90 -4.88 15.94
C GLU A 268 -13.10 -3.55 16.66
N ASP A 269 -13.00 -3.52 18.00
CA ASP A 269 -13.12 -2.31 18.82
C ASP A 269 -12.10 -1.24 18.40
N MET A 270 -10.85 -1.64 18.14
CA MET A 270 -9.81 -0.72 17.65
C MET A 270 -10.17 -0.09 16.31
N LEU A 271 -10.65 -0.86 15.35
CA LEU A 271 -11.04 -0.36 14.02
C LEU A 271 -12.30 0.51 14.09
N GLU A 272 -13.32 0.09 14.85
CA GLU A 272 -14.59 0.82 14.96
C GLU A 272 -14.43 2.16 15.65
N ARG A 273 -13.59 2.21 16.70
CA ARG A 273 -13.39 3.41 17.53
C ARG A 273 -12.19 4.26 17.11
N GLY A 274 -11.37 3.77 16.15
CA GLY A 274 -10.27 4.53 15.58
C GLY A 274 -9.10 4.71 16.55
N TYR A 275 -8.70 3.67 17.25
CA TYR A 275 -7.49 3.65 18.07
C TYR A 275 -6.66 2.37 17.84
N PHE A 276 -5.41 2.38 18.30
CA PHE A 276 -4.51 1.24 18.24
C PHE A 276 -3.72 1.18 19.56
N SER A 277 -4.00 0.19 20.40
CA SER A 277 -3.42 0.05 21.75
C SER A 277 -3.73 -1.32 22.35
N HIS A 278 -2.88 -1.77 23.28
CA HIS A 278 -3.17 -2.91 24.14
C HIS A 278 -4.32 -2.63 25.12
N TYR A 279 -4.53 -1.36 25.49
CA TYR A 279 -5.59 -0.92 26.41
C TYR A 279 -6.76 -0.32 25.64
N SER A 280 -7.98 -0.63 26.08
CA SER A 280 -9.15 0.09 25.55
C SER A 280 -9.12 1.55 26.01
N PRO A 281 -9.89 2.46 25.40
CA PRO A 281 -10.01 3.84 25.87
C PRO A 281 -10.52 3.98 27.31
N GLU A 282 -11.18 2.94 27.84
CA GLU A 282 -11.63 2.84 29.24
C GLU A 282 -10.54 2.29 30.18
N GLY A 283 -9.37 1.93 29.64
CA GLY A 283 -8.23 1.41 30.43
C GLY A 283 -8.25 -0.11 30.65
N LYS A 284 -9.09 -0.88 29.92
CA LYS A 284 -9.10 -2.35 30.03
C LYS A 284 -7.87 -2.93 29.35
N SER A 285 -7.10 -3.71 30.10
CA SER A 285 -5.95 -4.45 29.61
C SER A 285 -6.35 -5.73 28.86
N PRO A 286 -5.42 -6.40 28.13
CA PRO A 286 -5.64 -7.72 27.57
C PRO A 286 -6.09 -8.75 28.62
N PHE A 287 -5.50 -8.67 29.80
CA PHE A 287 -5.80 -9.58 30.93
C PHE A 287 -7.21 -9.37 31.50
N ASP A 288 -7.69 -8.12 31.53
CA ASP A 288 -9.06 -7.81 31.91
C ASP A 288 -10.07 -8.38 30.92
N ARG A 289 -9.79 -8.23 29.60
CA ARG A 289 -10.62 -8.80 28.54
C ARG A 289 -10.69 -10.33 28.60
N MET A 290 -9.54 -11.00 28.82
CA MET A 290 -9.51 -12.45 29.02
C MET A 290 -10.31 -12.88 30.22
N SER A 291 -10.18 -12.16 31.35
CA SER A 291 -10.92 -12.45 32.59
C SER A 291 -12.42 -12.25 32.42
N GLU A 292 -12.87 -11.22 31.73
CA GLU A 292 -14.27 -10.97 31.38
C GLU A 292 -14.88 -12.08 30.52
N ASP A 293 -14.05 -12.65 29.60
CA ASP A 293 -14.44 -13.80 28.78
C ASP A 293 -14.26 -15.16 29.51
N ASN A 294 -14.01 -15.15 30.83
CA ASN A 294 -13.80 -16.32 31.70
C ASN A 294 -12.64 -17.22 31.22
N ILE A 295 -11.58 -16.63 30.73
CA ILE A 295 -10.38 -17.32 30.29
C ILE A 295 -9.38 -17.33 31.46
N GLU A 296 -9.13 -18.52 32.01
CA GLU A 296 -8.11 -18.71 33.03
C GLU A 296 -6.72 -18.82 32.41
N PHE A 297 -5.73 -18.20 33.03
CA PHE A 297 -4.32 -18.25 32.61
C PHE A 297 -3.41 -18.02 33.85
N LYS A 298 -2.24 -18.60 33.77
CA LYS A 298 -1.11 -18.28 34.64
C LYS A 298 -0.12 -17.33 33.96
N TYR A 299 0.05 -17.51 32.67
CA TYR A 299 0.84 -16.65 31.82
C TYR A 299 -0.03 -16.22 30.63
N ALA A 300 0.00 -14.96 30.30
CA ALA A 300 -0.70 -14.41 29.15
C ALA A 300 0.12 -13.29 28.48
N GLY A 301 -0.18 -13.02 27.22
CA GLY A 301 0.44 -11.96 26.45
C GLY A 301 -0.37 -11.62 25.22
N GLU A 302 -0.13 -10.44 24.66
CA GLU A 302 -0.80 -9.95 23.47
C GLU A 302 0.22 -9.36 22.48
N ASN A 303 -0.01 -9.58 21.20
CA ASN A 303 0.65 -8.88 20.10
C ASN A 303 -0.41 -8.22 19.21
N LEU A 304 -0.15 -6.99 18.78
CA LEU A 304 -1.04 -6.21 17.93
C LEU A 304 -0.30 -5.69 16.70
N ALA A 305 -0.93 -5.79 15.53
CA ALA A 305 -0.45 -5.15 14.31
C ALA A 305 -1.60 -4.69 13.42
N LEU A 306 -1.41 -3.56 12.76
CA LEU A 306 -2.20 -3.15 11.62
C LEU A 306 -1.33 -3.30 10.36
N ALA A 307 -1.70 -4.22 9.48
CA ALA A 307 -0.88 -4.61 8.35
C ALA A 307 -1.74 -4.97 7.12
N PRO A 308 -1.21 -4.87 5.90
CA PRO A 308 -1.94 -5.27 4.70
C PRO A 308 -2.27 -6.76 4.62
N HIS A 309 -1.45 -7.63 5.22
CA HIS A 309 -1.67 -9.09 5.24
C HIS A 309 -0.80 -9.80 6.29
N ALA A 310 -1.13 -11.06 6.60
CA ALA A 310 -0.54 -11.86 7.68
C ALA A 310 1.00 -11.99 7.60
N LYS A 311 1.58 -12.23 6.41
CA LYS A 311 3.05 -12.39 6.28
C LYS A 311 3.80 -11.14 6.71
N LEU A 312 3.25 -9.97 6.41
CA LEU A 312 3.90 -8.72 6.76
C LEU A 312 3.73 -8.39 8.25
N ALA A 313 2.54 -8.65 8.82
CA ALA A 313 2.33 -8.57 10.26
C ALA A 313 3.30 -9.48 11.01
N MET A 314 3.45 -10.74 10.59
CA MET A 314 4.41 -11.68 11.19
C MET A 314 5.85 -11.19 11.10
N LYS A 315 6.25 -10.65 9.94
CA LYS A 315 7.60 -10.07 9.79
C LYS A 315 7.82 -8.89 10.74
N GLY A 316 6.82 -8.03 10.92
CA GLY A 316 6.83 -6.94 11.90
C GLY A 316 6.98 -7.47 13.32
N PHE A 317 6.18 -8.45 13.71
CA PHE A 317 6.27 -9.09 15.03
C PHE A 317 7.64 -9.70 15.30
N MET A 318 8.22 -10.40 14.33
CA MET A 318 9.53 -11.03 14.51
C MET A 318 10.70 -10.04 14.53
N ASN A 319 10.54 -8.86 13.96
CA ASN A 319 11.53 -7.78 14.00
C ASN A 319 11.50 -6.99 15.32
N SER A 320 10.34 -6.98 16.02
CA SER A 320 10.21 -6.33 17.33
C SER A 320 10.62 -7.31 18.45
N PRO A 321 11.56 -6.94 19.33
CA PRO A 321 12.01 -7.80 20.43
C PRO A 321 10.88 -8.25 21.35
N GLY A 322 9.94 -7.35 21.67
CA GLY A 322 8.82 -7.63 22.58
C GLY A 322 7.81 -8.61 21.97
N HIS A 323 7.37 -8.38 20.74
CA HIS A 323 6.45 -9.28 20.06
C HIS A 323 7.07 -10.66 19.80
N ARG A 324 8.33 -10.67 19.35
CA ARG A 324 9.09 -11.92 19.17
C ARG A 324 9.21 -12.71 20.47
N ALA A 325 9.43 -12.04 21.60
CA ALA A 325 9.50 -12.70 22.89
C ALA A 325 8.19 -13.41 23.27
N ASN A 326 7.05 -12.84 22.93
CA ASN A 326 5.75 -13.49 23.12
C ASN A 326 5.63 -14.74 22.21
N ILE A 327 5.95 -14.62 20.92
CA ILE A 327 5.86 -15.72 19.95
C ILE A 327 6.75 -16.90 20.36
N LEU A 328 7.96 -16.63 20.82
CA LEU A 328 8.95 -17.63 21.21
C LEU A 328 8.94 -17.96 22.71
N SER A 329 7.93 -17.53 23.44
CA SER A 329 7.81 -17.86 24.87
C SER A 329 7.56 -19.36 25.07
N LYS A 330 8.33 -19.96 25.99
CA LYS A 330 8.11 -21.33 26.46
C LYS A 330 6.93 -21.45 27.42
N ASN A 331 6.48 -20.31 27.98
CA ASN A 331 5.38 -20.28 28.92
C ASN A 331 4.02 -20.30 28.24
N PHE A 332 3.97 -20.09 26.93
CA PHE A 332 2.74 -20.10 26.16
C PHE A 332 2.58 -21.39 25.34
N GLY A 333 1.44 -22.02 25.46
CA GLY A 333 1.08 -23.25 24.76
C GLY A 333 -0.13 -23.08 23.84
N LYS A 334 -0.91 -22.00 24.03
CA LYS A 334 -2.14 -21.75 23.27
C LYS A 334 -2.12 -20.34 22.71
N VAL A 335 -2.80 -20.16 21.59
CA VAL A 335 -2.98 -18.85 20.95
C VAL A 335 -4.38 -18.72 20.36
N GLY A 336 -4.99 -17.54 20.53
CA GLY A 336 -6.13 -17.07 19.76
C GLY A 336 -5.69 -15.99 18.80
N VAL A 337 -5.90 -16.19 17.52
CA VAL A 337 -5.63 -15.19 16.49
C VAL A 337 -6.95 -14.61 16.04
N GLY A 338 -7.13 -13.31 16.16
CA GLY A 338 -8.22 -12.53 15.58
C GLY A 338 -7.70 -11.66 14.45
N VAL A 339 -8.36 -11.69 13.31
CA VAL A 339 -8.06 -10.81 12.18
C VAL A 339 -9.33 -10.17 11.67
N ILE A 340 -9.32 -8.84 11.66
CA ILE A 340 -10.45 -8.04 11.16
C ILE A 340 -10.00 -7.26 9.93
N ASP A 341 -10.72 -7.44 8.83
CA ASP A 341 -10.50 -6.72 7.57
C ASP A 341 -11.03 -5.29 7.71
N GLY A 342 -10.14 -4.31 7.58
CA GLY A 342 -10.43 -2.88 7.56
C GLY A 342 -10.49 -2.30 6.14
N GLY A 343 -10.62 -3.13 5.11
CA GLY A 343 -10.69 -2.72 3.71
C GLY A 343 -9.43 -2.02 3.23
N ILE A 344 -9.55 -0.79 2.78
CA ILE A 344 -8.41 0.00 2.26
C ILE A 344 -7.36 0.33 3.34
N TYR A 345 -7.72 0.22 4.62
CA TYR A 345 -6.81 0.48 5.74
C TYR A 345 -5.99 -0.74 6.15
N GLY A 346 -6.20 -1.90 5.50
CA GLY A 346 -5.53 -3.14 5.82
C GLY A 346 -6.28 -3.99 6.83
N GLN A 347 -5.57 -4.93 7.45
CA GLN A 347 -6.10 -5.90 8.39
C GLN A 347 -5.55 -5.62 9.80
N MET A 348 -6.41 -5.66 10.82
CA MET A 348 -6.02 -5.61 12.22
C MET A 348 -5.76 -7.03 12.73
N PHE A 349 -4.57 -7.28 13.25
CA PHE A 349 -4.13 -8.57 13.79
C PHE A 349 -3.98 -8.47 15.29
N CYS A 350 -4.68 -9.32 16.03
CA CYS A 350 -4.55 -9.50 17.47
C CYS A 350 -4.19 -10.96 17.75
N GLN A 351 -3.08 -11.17 18.43
CA GLN A 351 -2.63 -12.50 18.91
C GLN A 351 -2.71 -12.50 20.41
N GLU A 352 -3.59 -13.32 20.98
CA GLU A 352 -3.72 -13.53 22.42
C GLU A 352 -3.08 -14.86 22.80
N PHE A 353 -2.14 -14.83 23.72
CA PHE A 353 -1.37 -16.01 24.17
C PHE A 353 -1.70 -16.39 25.60
N LYS A 354 -1.71 -17.71 25.86
CA LYS A 354 -1.70 -18.25 27.24
C LYS A 354 -0.97 -19.57 27.37
N ASP A 355 -0.75 -20.04 28.61
CA ASP A 355 -0.26 -21.37 28.96
C ASP A 355 -1.20 -22.53 28.60
#